data_3b02490849c190395a8beeca4c666a7a
#
_entry.id   3b02490849c190395a8beeca4c666a7a
#
_cell.length_a   1.000
_cell.length_b   1.000
_cell.length_c   1.000
_cell.angle_alpha   90.00
_cell.angle_beta   90.00
_cell.angle_gamma   90.00
#
_symmetry.space_group_name_H-M   'P 1'
#
loop_
_entity.id
_entity.type
_entity.pdbx_description
1 polymer ?
#
loop_
_entity_poly.entity_id
_entity_poly.type
_entity_poly.pdbx_seq_one_letter_code
_entity_poly.pdbx_strand_id
1 'polypeptide(L)'
;GTFADYPMISITNNELFLTYNAVNADSSWQTGFFGTQIHQINKMNGYNGEVLNRKVWKDITYNGRLLRNICPVRNADENLPYSMYFLSTRNFDLSNDTIFLLHLIGEQDDPNATLEMTHRVLDQPYGVPPYAVQKKDSMDTNDARVLDAFEQNGTIQWVGNTMDFNSGRSAVFHGVLHLPQLQDVASGHIIAHPTDYIGYPGISWTGSDPSQQDAIIVVSHCSPLRNPGGSAIYSDGLGQYSDFVTVIEG
;
A
#
# COMPACT_ATOMS: atom_id res chain seq x y z
N GLY A 1 0.04 25.36 11.87
CA GLY A 1 0.93 24.19 11.97
C GLY A 1 0.56 23.13 10.96
N THR A 2 1.39 22.09 10.86
CA THR A 2 1.16 20.91 10.00
C THR A 2 1.22 19.63 10.84
N PHE A 3 0.45 18.61 10.48
CA PHE A 3 0.58 17.29 11.08
C PHE A 3 0.82 16.22 10.00
N ALA A 4 1.44 15.12 10.43
CA ALA A 4 1.70 13.96 9.59
C ALA A 4 0.50 13.01 9.71
N ASP A 5 -0.25 12.86 8.61
CA ASP A 5 -1.37 11.95 8.52
C ASP A 5 -0.92 10.66 7.84
N TYR A 6 -1.35 9.53 8.38
CA TYR A 6 -1.09 8.19 7.85
C TYR A 6 0.40 7.91 7.61
N PRO A 7 1.25 7.90 8.64
CA PRO A 7 2.66 7.60 8.50
C PRO A 7 2.90 6.11 8.20
N MET A 8 3.79 5.83 7.26
CA MET A 8 4.25 4.49 6.91
C MET A 8 5.78 4.43 6.94
N ILE A 9 6.34 3.27 7.23
CA ILE A 9 7.78 3.09 7.38
C ILE A 9 8.26 1.84 6.64
N SER A 10 9.44 1.93 6.03
CA SER A 10 10.20 0.79 5.51
C SER A 10 11.70 1.04 5.61
N ILE A 11 12.51 0.03 5.37
CA ILE A 11 13.96 0.10 5.45
C ILE A 11 14.64 -0.51 4.23
N THR A 12 15.80 0.03 3.90
CA THR A 12 16.80 -0.61 3.03
C THR A 12 18.02 -1.02 3.85
N ASN A 13 19.08 -1.45 3.17
CA ASN A 13 20.32 -1.84 3.87
C ASN A 13 20.88 -0.72 4.75
N ASN A 14 20.90 0.52 4.26
CA ASN A 14 21.52 1.65 4.95
C ASN A 14 20.52 2.68 5.48
N GLU A 15 19.26 2.64 5.04
CA GLU A 15 18.34 3.74 5.24
C GLU A 15 16.98 3.32 5.80
N LEU A 16 16.32 4.27 6.41
CA LEU A 16 14.95 4.22 6.86
C LEU A 16 14.14 5.24 6.07
N PHE A 17 12.99 4.82 5.58
CA PHE A 17 12.04 5.65 4.86
C PHE A 17 10.78 5.83 5.69
N LEU A 18 10.36 7.08 5.85
CA LEU A 18 9.11 7.45 6.46
C LEU A 18 8.29 8.25 5.44
N THR A 19 7.09 7.81 5.14
CA THR A 19 6.14 8.55 4.30
C THR A 19 4.97 9.02 5.14
N TYR A 20 4.39 10.16 4.78
CA TYR A 20 3.13 10.64 5.36
C TYR A 20 2.48 11.69 4.47
N ASN A 21 1.18 11.88 4.61
CA ASN A 21 0.48 13.02 4.05
C ASN A 21 0.69 14.25 4.94
N ALA A 22 1.14 15.34 4.36
CA ALA A 22 1.26 16.61 5.05
C ALA A 22 -0.08 17.35 4.97
N VAL A 23 -0.66 17.65 6.13
CA VAL A 23 -1.98 18.28 6.27
C VAL A 23 -1.87 19.52 7.17
N ASN A 24 -2.49 20.62 6.78
CA ASN A 24 -2.59 21.80 7.62
C ASN A 24 -3.45 21.52 8.86
N ALA A 25 -2.91 21.80 10.05
CA ALA A 25 -3.56 21.50 11.32
C ALA A 25 -4.87 22.31 11.54
N ASP A 26 -4.98 23.46 10.90
CA ASP A 26 -6.14 24.35 11.01
C ASP A 26 -7.22 24.09 9.94
N SER A 27 -7.10 22.95 9.22
CA SER A 27 -8.00 22.56 8.14
C SER A 27 -8.42 21.10 8.29
N SER A 28 -9.54 20.71 7.66
CA SER A 28 -9.88 19.30 7.55
C SER A 28 -8.88 18.54 6.67
N TRP A 29 -8.79 17.23 6.80
CA TRP A 29 -7.93 16.40 5.94
C TRP A 29 -8.31 16.52 4.44
N GLN A 30 -9.57 16.85 4.14
CA GLN A 30 -10.05 17.04 2.77
C GLN A 30 -9.47 18.30 2.13
N THR A 31 -9.39 19.39 2.89
CA THR A 31 -8.98 20.73 2.41
C THR A 31 -7.55 21.10 2.79
N GLY A 32 -7.02 20.49 3.84
CA GLY A 32 -5.71 20.78 4.40
C GLY A 32 -4.55 20.01 3.78
N PHE A 33 -4.81 18.99 2.95
CA PHE A 33 -3.75 18.23 2.29
C PHE A 33 -2.98 19.10 1.30
N PHE A 34 -1.65 19.13 1.43
CA PHE A 34 -0.78 19.87 0.51
C PHE A 34 0.39 19.05 -0.04
N GLY A 35 0.40 17.74 0.17
CA GLY A 35 1.34 16.82 -0.46
C GLY A 35 1.68 15.62 0.41
N THR A 36 2.20 14.56 -0.19
CA THR A 36 2.85 13.47 0.52
C THR A 36 4.34 13.72 0.54
N GLN A 37 4.98 13.45 1.68
CA GLN A 37 6.43 13.57 1.84
C GLN A 37 7.05 12.19 2.06
N ILE A 38 8.24 11.99 1.47
CA ILE A 38 9.11 10.85 1.74
C ILE A 38 10.35 11.38 2.45
N HIS A 39 10.59 10.91 3.67
CA HIS A 39 11.81 11.18 4.41
C HIS A 39 12.75 9.99 4.25
N GLN A 40 13.89 10.23 3.63
CA GLN A 40 15.00 9.30 3.48
C GLN A 40 16.00 9.62 4.58
N ILE A 41 16.29 8.68 5.46
CA ILE A 41 17.05 8.88 6.70
C ILE A 41 18.16 7.84 6.77
N ASN A 42 19.40 8.29 6.97
CA ASN A 42 20.50 7.38 7.23
C ASN A 42 20.32 6.71 8.60
N LYS A 43 19.95 5.42 8.61
CA LYS A 43 19.65 4.69 9.85
C LYS A 43 20.91 4.41 10.69
N MET A 44 22.09 4.39 10.06
CA MET A 44 23.36 4.15 10.77
C MET A 44 23.69 5.29 11.74
N ASN A 45 23.35 6.53 11.41
CA ASN A 45 23.45 7.63 12.36
C ASN A 45 22.64 7.34 13.64
N GLY A 46 21.43 6.78 13.51
CA GLY A 46 20.62 6.40 14.68
C GLY A 46 21.25 5.28 15.50
N TYR A 47 21.77 4.25 14.85
CA TYR A 47 22.45 3.14 15.55
C TYR A 47 23.72 3.60 16.28
N ASN A 48 24.40 4.60 15.76
CA ASN A 48 25.60 5.18 16.38
C ASN A 48 25.28 6.26 17.43
N GLY A 49 24.01 6.62 17.63
CA GLY A 49 23.61 7.71 18.53
C GLY A 49 23.97 9.11 18.01
N GLU A 50 24.12 9.25 16.69
CA GLU A 50 24.45 10.50 16.00
C GLU A 50 23.18 11.26 15.62
N VAL A 51 23.34 12.51 15.17
CA VAL A 51 22.23 13.29 14.61
C VAL A 51 21.72 12.63 13.33
N LEU A 52 20.39 12.42 13.26
CA LEU A 52 19.77 11.82 12.08
C LEU A 52 19.81 12.78 10.89
N ASN A 53 20.64 12.47 9.92
CA ASN A 53 20.64 13.14 8.63
C ASN A 53 19.49 12.64 7.77
N ARG A 54 18.80 13.56 7.10
CA ARG A 54 17.64 13.23 6.26
C ARG A 54 17.61 14.07 4.98
N LYS A 55 17.10 13.47 3.93
CA LYS A 55 16.64 14.13 2.70
C LYS A 55 15.13 14.03 2.64
N VAL A 56 14.46 15.09 2.18
CA VAL A 56 13.00 15.13 2.08
C VAL A 56 12.61 15.28 0.61
N TRP A 57 11.82 14.34 0.13
CA TRP A 57 11.22 14.35 -1.19
C TRP A 57 9.77 14.81 -1.05
N LYS A 58 9.42 15.88 -1.75
CA LYS A 58 8.10 16.52 -1.67
C LYS A 58 7.64 17.01 -3.04
N ASP A 59 6.43 17.54 -3.11
CA ASP A 59 5.83 18.05 -4.35
C ASP A 59 5.72 16.98 -5.44
N ILE A 60 5.47 15.73 -5.03
CA ILE A 60 5.43 14.57 -5.89
C ILE A 60 4.11 14.59 -6.66
N THR A 61 4.18 14.86 -7.96
CA THR A 61 3.02 15.07 -8.82
C THR A 61 3.06 14.19 -10.07
N TYR A 62 1.88 13.84 -10.57
CA TYR A 62 1.70 13.26 -11.89
C TYR A 62 0.66 14.08 -12.66
N ASN A 63 1.03 14.62 -13.84
CA ASN A 63 0.21 15.53 -14.64
C ASN A 63 -0.33 16.73 -13.81
N GLY A 64 0.51 17.32 -12.98
CA GLY A 64 0.16 18.49 -12.15
C GLY A 64 -0.74 18.18 -10.94
N ARG A 65 -1.13 16.91 -10.73
CA ARG A 65 -1.93 16.48 -9.57
C ARG A 65 -1.02 15.77 -8.56
N LEU A 66 -1.02 16.23 -7.31
CA LEU A 66 -0.27 15.60 -6.21
C LEU A 66 -0.65 14.13 -6.02
N LEU A 67 0.34 13.29 -5.76
CA LEU A 67 0.11 11.93 -5.28
C LEU A 67 -0.20 11.95 -3.79
N ARG A 68 -1.04 11.01 -3.35
CA ARG A 68 -1.46 10.81 -1.96
C ARG A 68 -1.08 9.42 -1.49
N ASN A 69 -0.87 9.27 -0.18
CA ASN A 69 -0.71 7.95 0.45
C ASN A 69 0.34 7.10 -0.26
N ILE A 70 1.56 7.62 -0.34
CA ILE A 70 2.68 6.91 -0.95
C ILE A 70 3.14 5.83 0.03
N CYS A 71 2.86 4.56 -0.32
CA CYS A 71 3.19 3.38 0.48
C CYS A 71 4.61 2.90 0.15
N PRO A 72 5.54 2.83 1.10
CA PRO A 72 6.84 2.22 0.87
C PRO A 72 6.70 0.71 0.76
N VAL A 73 7.36 0.11 -0.23
CA VAL A 73 7.36 -1.34 -0.46
C VAL A 73 8.39 -1.99 0.46
N ARG A 74 7.94 -2.92 1.32
CA ARG A 74 8.85 -3.71 2.16
C ARG A 74 9.59 -4.74 1.30
N ASN A 75 10.84 -5.00 1.59
CA ASN A 75 11.55 -6.12 0.99
C ASN A 75 11.29 -7.39 1.82
N ALA A 76 10.96 -8.49 1.17
CA ALA A 76 10.73 -9.79 1.82
C ALA A 76 12.01 -10.63 1.93
N ASP A 77 13.08 -10.29 1.19
CA ASP A 77 14.36 -10.96 1.26
C ASP A 77 15.14 -10.62 2.54
N GLU A 78 16.00 -11.53 2.99
CA GLU A 78 16.94 -11.30 4.08
C GLU A 78 17.99 -10.24 3.72
N ASN A 79 18.36 -10.15 2.45
CA ASN A 79 19.29 -9.15 1.92
C ASN A 79 18.53 -7.91 1.47
N LEU A 80 18.54 -6.89 2.32
CA LEU A 80 17.87 -5.63 2.01
C LEU A 80 18.54 -4.92 0.82
N PRO A 81 17.76 -4.36 -0.11
CA PRO A 81 18.26 -3.60 -1.25
C PRO A 81 18.88 -2.26 -0.82
N TYR A 82 19.54 -1.57 -1.75
CA TYR A 82 20.04 -0.20 -1.58
C TYR A 82 19.12 0.88 -2.20
N SER A 83 18.04 0.46 -2.81
CA SER A 83 17.02 1.36 -3.38
C SER A 83 15.65 1.03 -2.81
N MET A 84 14.71 1.95 -2.91
CA MET A 84 13.37 1.80 -2.36
C MET A 84 12.30 2.03 -3.41
N TYR A 85 11.37 1.10 -3.51
CA TYR A 85 10.14 1.29 -4.28
C TYR A 85 9.00 1.81 -3.41
N PHE A 86 8.13 2.59 -4.03
CA PHE A 86 6.89 3.07 -3.39
C PHE A 86 5.74 2.93 -4.37
N LEU A 87 4.54 2.76 -3.84
CA LEU A 87 3.31 2.67 -4.61
C LEU A 87 2.32 3.76 -4.20
N SER A 88 1.53 4.24 -5.16
CA SER A 88 0.41 5.14 -4.90
C SER A 88 -0.71 4.89 -5.91
N THR A 89 -1.94 5.18 -5.51
CA THR A 89 -3.16 5.04 -6.32
C THR A 89 -3.88 6.38 -6.48
N ARG A 90 -4.91 6.41 -7.31
CA ARG A 90 -5.95 7.46 -7.31
C ARG A 90 -7.04 7.10 -6.32
N ASN A 91 -6.70 7.16 -5.04
CA ASN A 91 -7.42 6.58 -3.91
C ASN A 91 -8.87 7.10 -3.70
N PHE A 92 -9.25 8.25 -4.28
CA PHE A 92 -10.60 8.80 -4.17
C PHE A 92 -11.44 8.63 -5.45
N ASP A 93 -10.91 8.00 -6.48
CA ASP A 93 -11.65 7.77 -7.71
C ASP A 93 -12.63 6.61 -7.50
N LEU A 94 -13.86 6.74 -8.03
CA LEU A 94 -14.89 5.70 -7.94
C LEU A 94 -14.52 4.43 -8.70
N SER A 95 -13.71 4.59 -9.76
CA SER A 95 -13.11 3.51 -10.54
C SER A 95 -11.85 4.04 -11.20
N ASN A 96 -10.74 3.35 -11.02
CA ASN A 96 -9.45 3.71 -11.63
C ASN A 96 -8.58 2.46 -11.79
N ASP A 97 -7.78 2.41 -12.84
CA ASP A 97 -6.91 1.30 -13.21
C ASP A 97 -5.42 1.66 -13.16
N THR A 98 -5.06 2.81 -12.58
CA THR A 98 -3.68 3.30 -12.58
C THR A 98 -2.99 3.05 -11.23
N ILE A 99 -1.85 2.36 -11.26
CA ILE A 99 -0.90 2.30 -10.14
C ILE A 99 0.35 3.12 -10.48
N PHE A 100 0.77 3.98 -9.56
CA PHE A 100 2.03 4.72 -9.65
C PHE A 100 3.12 3.93 -8.94
N LEU A 101 4.23 3.70 -9.64
CA LEU A 101 5.46 3.11 -9.13
C LEU A 101 6.53 4.20 -9.04
N LEU A 102 7.03 4.44 -7.84
CA LEU A 102 8.14 5.33 -7.61
C LEU A 102 9.36 4.50 -7.24
N HIS A 103 10.52 4.88 -7.74
CA HIS A 103 11.79 4.23 -7.44
C HIS A 103 12.80 5.28 -6.99
N LEU A 104 13.22 5.20 -5.74
CA LEU A 104 14.24 6.05 -5.17
C LEU A 104 15.57 5.33 -5.25
N ILE A 105 16.51 5.93 -5.99
CA ILE A 105 17.85 5.41 -6.27
C ILE A 105 18.87 6.35 -5.65
N GLY A 106 19.86 5.79 -4.98
CA GLY A 106 20.92 6.54 -4.29
C GLY A 106 20.61 6.76 -2.80
N GLU A 107 21.66 7.00 -2.04
CA GLU A 107 21.58 7.20 -0.59
C GLU A 107 21.24 8.64 -0.22
N GLN A 108 20.93 8.88 1.05
CA GLN A 108 20.46 10.16 1.56
C GLN A 108 21.44 11.32 1.32
N ASP A 109 22.74 11.06 1.39
CA ASP A 109 23.81 12.02 1.18
C ASP A 109 24.35 12.07 -0.26
N ASP A 110 23.86 11.19 -1.14
CA ASP A 110 24.21 11.22 -2.57
C ASP A 110 23.54 12.44 -3.25
N PRO A 111 24.33 13.39 -3.78
CA PRO A 111 23.78 14.52 -4.53
C PRO A 111 23.08 14.10 -5.84
N ASN A 112 23.36 12.91 -6.35
CA ASN A 112 22.78 12.36 -7.57
C ASN A 112 21.58 11.44 -7.28
N ALA A 113 21.19 11.27 -6.02
CA ALA A 113 20.02 10.47 -5.70
C ALA A 113 18.77 11.02 -6.40
N THR A 114 18.00 10.12 -7.04
CA THR A 114 16.83 10.45 -7.84
C THR A 114 15.58 9.72 -7.33
N LEU A 115 14.44 10.36 -7.51
CA LEU A 115 13.13 9.74 -7.36
C LEU A 115 12.47 9.66 -8.75
N GLU A 116 12.53 8.50 -9.34
CA GLU A 116 11.90 8.22 -10.62
C GLU A 116 10.44 7.81 -10.41
N MET A 117 9.55 8.19 -11.33
CA MET A 117 8.14 7.82 -11.26
C MET A 117 7.66 7.33 -12.60
N THR A 118 7.00 6.19 -12.59
CA THR A 118 6.28 5.61 -13.72
C THR A 118 4.86 5.26 -13.28
N HIS A 119 4.00 4.94 -14.23
CA HIS A 119 2.68 4.38 -13.94
C HIS A 119 2.47 3.10 -14.74
N ARG A 120 1.57 2.27 -14.25
CA ARG A 120 1.11 1.06 -14.93
C ARG A 120 -0.40 1.05 -14.95
N VAL A 121 -0.95 0.46 -16.01
CA VAL A 121 -2.38 0.19 -16.12
C VAL A 121 -2.63 -1.20 -15.54
N LEU A 122 -3.67 -1.32 -14.73
CA LEU A 122 -4.12 -2.59 -14.17
C LEU A 122 -5.13 -3.23 -15.12
N ASP A 123 -5.11 -4.54 -15.21
CA ASP A 123 -6.12 -5.31 -15.96
C ASP A 123 -7.50 -5.35 -15.26
N GLN A 124 -7.53 -5.03 -13.96
CA GLN A 124 -8.73 -4.90 -13.13
C GLN A 124 -8.74 -3.53 -12.43
N PRO A 125 -9.81 -2.72 -12.54
CA PRO A 125 -9.90 -1.47 -11.81
C PRO A 125 -10.18 -1.67 -10.31
N TYR A 126 -9.74 -0.70 -9.52
CA TYR A 126 -10.11 -0.50 -8.11
C TYR A 126 -11.02 0.74 -7.98
N GLY A 127 -11.65 0.92 -6.81
CA GLY A 127 -12.46 2.12 -6.55
C GLY A 127 -12.71 2.33 -5.07
N VAL A 128 -13.16 3.53 -4.71
CA VAL A 128 -13.49 3.86 -3.31
C VAL A 128 -14.50 2.87 -2.74
N PRO A 129 -14.17 2.18 -1.63
CA PRO A 129 -15.08 1.24 -1.00
C PRO A 129 -16.26 1.96 -0.33
N PRO A 130 -17.44 1.35 -0.24
CA PRO A 130 -18.52 1.82 0.62
C PRO A 130 -18.21 1.51 2.09
N TYR A 131 -18.89 2.15 3.03
CA TYR A 131 -18.88 1.74 4.43
C TYR A 131 -19.27 0.26 4.57
N ALA A 132 -18.55 -0.45 5.44
CA ALA A 132 -18.84 -1.84 5.75
C ALA A 132 -19.95 -1.92 6.80
N VAL A 133 -21.10 -2.47 6.43
CA VAL A 133 -22.26 -2.60 7.32
C VAL A 133 -22.00 -3.71 8.34
N GLN A 134 -22.15 -3.41 9.61
CA GLN A 134 -22.06 -4.35 10.71
C GLN A 134 -23.39 -4.45 11.49
N LYS A 135 -23.46 -5.34 12.46
CA LYS A 135 -24.69 -5.70 13.17
C LYS A 135 -25.46 -4.53 13.78
N LYS A 136 -24.79 -3.48 14.23
CA LYS A 136 -25.40 -2.33 14.92
C LYS A 136 -24.97 -0.97 14.37
N ASP A 137 -23.95 -0.95 13.50
CA ASP A 137 -23.33 0.28 13.01
C ASP A 137 -22.69 0.02 11.64
N SER A 138 -21.76 0.87 11.23
CA SER A 138 -20.93 0.69 10.05
C SER A 138 -19.46 0.98 10.38
N MET A 139 -18.56 0.26 9.76
CA MET A 139 -17.14 0.53 9.80
C MET A 139 -16.77 1.39 8.59
N ASP A 140 -16.07 2.49 8.83
CA ASP A 140 -15.48 3.29 7.77
C ASP A 140 -14.35 2.46 7.14
N THR A 141 -14.43 2.21 5.83
CA THR A 141 -13.43 1.47 5.06
C THR A 141 -12.43 2.37 4.36
N ASN A 142 -12.45 3.67 4.70
CA ASN A 142 -11.53 4.67 4.18
C ASN A 142 -11.63 4.81 2.63
N ASP A 143 -10.50 4.83 1.95
CA ASP A 143 -10.39 5.01 0.50
C ASP A 143 -9.60 3.87 -0.15
N ALA A 144 -9.40 3.93 -1.47
CA ALA A 144 -8.71 2.90 -2.25
C ALA A 144 -7.18 3.10 -2.29
N ARG A 145 -6.57 3.49 -1.16
CA ARG A 145 -5.10 3.61 -1.06
C ARG A 145 -4.41 2.26 -1.00
N VAL A 146 -3.14 2.22 -1.37
CA VAL A 146 -2.26 1.10 -1.02
C VAL A 146 -2.06 1.12 0.49
N LEU A 147 -2.39 0.02 1.15
CA LEU A 147 -2.30 -0.11 2.61
C LEU A 147 -1.05 -0.87 3.04
N ASP A 148 -0.62 -1.83 2.22
CA ASP A 148 0.58 -2.61 2.48
C ASP A 148 1.14 -3.17 1.18
N ALA A 149 2.47 -3.37 1.11
CA ALA A 149 3.16 -3.89 -0.06
C ALA A 149 4.48 -4.55 0.31
N PHE A 150 4.85 -5.59 -0.43
CA PHE A 150 6.19 -6.17 -0.37
C PHE A 150 6.75 -6.46 -1.77
N GLU A 151 8.07 -6.51 -1.85
CA GLU A 151 8.81 -6.98 -3.02
C GLU A 151 9.51 -8.29 -2.68
N GLN A 152 9.42 -9.26 -3.58
CA GLN A 152 10.11 -10.54 -3.52
C GLN A 152 10.59 -10.92 -4.91
N ASN A 153 11.91 -11.07 -5.08
CA ASN A 153 12.55 -11.54 -6.31
C ASN A 153 12.04 -10.83 -7.59
N GLY A 154 12.00 -9.48 -7.54
CA GLY A 154 11.58 -8.65 -8.66
C GLY A 154 10.05 -8.57 -8.87
N THR A 155 9.26 -9.10 -7.94
CA THR A 155 7.80 -9.00 -7.96
C THR A 155 7.31 -8.20 -6.77
N ILE A 156 6.56 -7.14 -7.04
CA ILE A 156 5.86 -6.36 -6.01
C ILE A 156 4.42 -6.86 -5.93
N GLN A 157 3.99 -7.20 -4.72
CA GLN A 157 2.59 -7.45 -4.39
C GLN A 157 2.10 -6.39 -3.40
N TRP A 158 0.86 -5.94 -3.57
CA TRP A 158 0.27 -4.94 -2.68
C TRP A 158 -1.22 -5.20 -2.46
N VAL A 159 -1.72 -4.64 -1.37
CA VAL A 159 -3.14 -4.69 -1.04
C VAL A 159 -3.67 -3.30 -0.68
N GLY A 160 -4.94 -3.10 -0.95
CA GLY A 160 -5.69 -1.90 -0.59
C GLY A 160 -7.17 -2.19 -0.46
N ASN A 161 -7.93 -1.23 0.05
CA ASN A 161 -9.38 -1.34 0.03
C ASN A 161 -9.91 -1.06 -1.37
N THR A 162 -11.02 -1.69 -1.70
CA THR A 162 -11.76 -1.42 -2.94
C THR A 162 -13.25 -1.73 -2.77
N MET A 163 -14.02 -1.45 -3.80
CA MET A 163 -15.38 -1.91 -3.95
C MET A 163 -15.40 -3.17 -4.83
N ASP A 164 -16.17 -4.17 -4.45
CA ASP A 164 -16.61 -5.20 -5.39
C ASP A 164 -17.69 -4.61 -6.28
N PHE A 165 -17.39 -4.36 -7.53
CA PHE A 165 -18.31 -3.73 -8.49
C PHE A 165 -19.52 -4.60 -8.82
N ASN A 166 -19.51 -5.91 -8.51
CA ASN A 166 -20.64 -6.80 -8.72
C ASN A 166 -21.65 -6.73 -7.57
N SER A 167 -21.19 -6.74 -6.32
CA SER A 167 -22.06 -6.73 -5.14
C SER A 167 -22.27 -5.35 -4.54
N GLY A 168 -21.43 -4.37 -4.87
CA GLY A 168 -21.42 -3.05 -4.26
C GLY A 168 -20.92 -3.03 -2.81
N ARG A 169 -20.28 -4.11 -2.32
CA ARG A 169 -19.71 -4.20 -0.97
C ARG A 169 -18.24 -3.80 -0.95
N SER A 170 -17.74 -3.43 0.23
CA SER A 170 -16.31 -3.26 0.41
C SER A 170 -15.58 -4.60 0.25
N ALA A 171 -14.45 -4.56 -0.43
CA ALA A 171 -13.61 -5.67 -0.82
C ALA A 171 -12.14 -5.28 -0.68
N VAL A 172 -11.24 -6.20 -0.94
CA VAL A 172 -9.80 -5.98 -0.97
C VAL A 172 -9.30 -6.07 -2.41
N PHE A 173 -8.47 -5.13 -2.79
CA PHE A 173 -7.70 -5.17 -4.03
C PHE A 173 -6.34 -5.78 -3.75
N HIS A 174 -5.96 -6.81 -4.51
CA HIS A 174 -4.63 -7.39 -4.52
C HIS A 174 -4.01 -7.15 -5.89
N GLY A 175 -2.88 -6.48 -5.93
CA GLY A 175 -2.18 -6.20 -7.18
C GLY A 175 -0.80 -6.87 -7.21
N VAL A 176 -0.36 -7.22 -8.43
CA VAL A 176 0.92 -7.86 -8.71
C VAL A 176 1.61 -7.14 -9.86
N LEU A 177 2.88 -6.77 -9.66
CA LEU A 177 3.72 -6.07 -10.63
C LEU A 177 5.09 -6.75 -10.74
N HIS A 178 5.49 -7.13 -11.95
CA HIS A 178 6.82 -7.69 -12.21
C HIS A 178 7.78 -6.60 -12.68
N LEU A 179 8.82 -6.31 -11.88
CA LEU A 179 9.80 -5.24 -12.15
C LEU A 179 10.67 -5.46 -13.40
N PRO A 180 11.18 -6.68 -13.67
CA PRO A 180 12.06 -6.91 -14.83
C PRO A 180 11.34 -6.86 -16.18
N GLN A 181 10.04 -7.05 -16.17
CA GLN A 181 9.23 -7.03 -17.37
C GLN A 181 8.67 -5.62 -17.54
N LEU A 182 9.15 -4.91 -18.55
CA LEU A 182 8.62 -3.61 -18.98
C LEU A 182 7.21 -3.76 -19.58
N GLN A 183 6.35 -4.58 -18.96
CA GLN A 183 4.95 -4.68 -19.33
C GLN A 183 4.22 -3.44 -18.79
N ASP A 184 3.48 -2.80 -19.67
CA ASP A 184 2.67 -1.64 -19.32
C ASP A 184 1.46 -2.01 -18.42
N VAL A 185 1.13 -3.29 -18.33
CA VAL A 185 -0.02 -3.83 -17.59
C VAL A 185 0.46 -4.57 -16.33
N ALA A 186 -0.15 -4.23 -15.19
CA ALA A 186 -0.01 -4.96 -13.94
C ALA A 186 -1.30 -5.73 -13.65
N SER A 187 -1.20 -6.86 -12.97
CA SER A 187 -2.37 -7.68 -12.62
C SER A 187 -3.08 -7.11 -11.40
N GLY A 188 -4.40 -7.11 -11.44
CA GLY A 188 -5.27 -6.71 -10.35
C GLY A 188 -6.34 -7.77 -10.06
N HIS A 189 -6.62 -8.00 -8.78
CA HIS A 189 -7.64 -8.95 -8.33
C HIS A 189 -8.50 -8.32 -7.23
N ILE A 190 -9.82 -8.38 -7.42
CA ILE A 190 -10.77 -8.00 -6.36
C ILE A 190 -11.12 -9.25 -5.57
N ILE A 191 -10.68 -9.29 -4.32
CA ILE A 191 -11.00 -10.34 -3.36
C ILE A 191 -12.24 -9.89 -2.61
N ALA A 192 -13.38 -10.56 -2.83
CA ALA A 192 -14.66 -10.26 -2.21
C ALA A 192 -15.16 -11.46 -1.40
N HIS A 193 -15.75 -11.20 -0.23
CA HIS A 193 -16.39 -12.23 0.55
C HIS A 193 -17.87 -12.40 0.11
N PRO A 194 -18.40 -13.63 0.02
CA PRO A 194 -19.77 -13.86 -0.47
C PRO A 194 -20.85 -13.12 0.30
N THR A 195 -20.69 -12.94 1.61
CA THR A 195 -21.70 -12.35 2.51
C THR A 195 -21.21 -11.16 3.30
N ASP A 196 -19.92 -11.10 3.63
CA ASP A 196 -19.36 -10.07 4.51
C ASP A 196 -18.76 -8.91 3.71
N TYR A 197 -18.67 -7.77 4.36
CA TYR A 197 -17.82 -6.66 3.96
C TYR A 197 -16.42 -6.93 4.49
N ILE A 198 -15.41 -6.73 3.67
CA ILE A 198 -14.01 -6.86 4.08
C ILE A 198 -13.23 -5.58 3.78
N GLY A 199 -12.16 -5.35 4.54
CA GLY A 199 -11.30 -4.18 4.35
C GLY A 199 -10.08 -4.20 5.27
N TYR A 200 -9.30 -3.14 5.20
CA TYR A 200 -8.05 -2.97 5.96
C TYR A 200 -7.10 -4.15 5.83
N PRO A 201 -6.74 -4.51 4.59
CA PRO A 201 -5.84 -5.63 4.36
C PRO A 201 -4.40 -5.30 4.78
N GLY A 202 -3.70 -6.35 5.23
CA GLY A 202 -2.25 -6.41 5.28
C GLY A 202 -1.78 -7.62 4.48
N ILE A 203 -0.58 -7.59 3.93
CA ILE A 203 -0.03 -8.68 3.13
C ILE A 203 1.40 -9.01 3.57
N SER A 204 1.78 -10.27 3.53
CA SER A 204 3.17 -10.69 3.74
C SER A 204 3.49 -11.91 2.90
N TRP A 205 4.71 -11.97 2.41
CA TRP A 205 5.26 -13.16 1.77
C TRP A 205 5.34 -14.33 2.78
N THR A 206 4.99 -15.53 2.31
CA THR A 206 4.98 -16.74 3.13
C THR A 206 5.76 -17.90 2.51
N GLY A 207 6.35 -17.70 1.32
CA GLY A 207 7.15 -18.71 0.65
C GLY A 207 8.41 -19.06 1.45
N SER A 208 8.88 -20.27 1.31
CA SER A 208 10.14 -20.76 1.86
C SER A 208 11.28 -20.71 0.82
N ASP A 209 10.95 -20.52 -0.43
CA ASP A 209 11.86 -20.42 -1.57
C ASP A 209 11.67 -19.07 -2.24
N PRO A 210 12.73 -18.28 -2.50
CA PRO A 210 12.66 -16.98 -3.15
C PRO A 210 11.96 -16.95 -4.51
N SER A 211 11.85 -18.09 -5.19
CA SER A 211 11.11 -18.19 -6.45
C SER A 211 9.59 -18.26 -6.28
N GLN A 212 9.10 -18.52 -5.06
CA GLN A 212 7.67 -18.55 -4.74
C GLN A 212 7.13 -17.15 -4.53
N GLN A 213 5.93 -16.91 -5.05
CA GLN A 213 5.20 -15.64 -4.91
C GLN A 213 4.05 -15.73 -3.91
N ASP A 214 4.07 -16.75 -3.07
CA ASP A 214 3.03 -17.05 -2.10
C ASP A 214 2.92 -15.97 -1.02
N ALA A 215 1.69 -15.59 -0.70
CA ALA A 215 1.43 -14.56 0.30
C ALA A 215 0.26 -14.94 1.22
N ILE A 216 0.30 -14.41 2.43
CA ILE A 216 -0.85 -14.34 3.32
C ILE A 216 -1.42 -12.93 3.30
N ILE A 217 -2.73 -12.83 3.12
CA ILE A 217 -3.48 -11.58 3.21
C ILE A 217 -4.40 -11.67 4.41
N VAL A 218 -4.29 -10.72 5.33
CA VAL A 218 -5.20 -10.60 6.48
C VAL A 218 -6.16 -9.46 6.24
N VAL A 219 -7.40 -9.59 6.68
CA VAL A 219 -8.45 -8.59 6.46
C VAL A 219 -9.32 -8.44 7.71
N SER A 220 -9.87 -7.25 7.92
CA SER A 220 -11.02 -7.07 8.80
C SER A 220 -12.28 -7.47 8.05
N HIS A 221 -13.23 -8.10 8.74
CA HIS A 221 -14.53 -8.46 8.18
C HIS A 221 -15.68 -8.06 9.10
N CYS A 222 -16.86 -7.80 8.54
CA CYS A 222 -18.12 -7.63 9.27
C CYS A 222 -19.31 -7.85 8.33
N SER A 223 -20.52 -8.01 8.90
CA SER A 223 -21.76 -8.04 8.14
C SER A 223 -22.95 -7.56 9.00
N PRO A 224 -24.14 -7.34 8.43
CA PRO A 224 -25.34 -7.02 9.20
C PRO A 224 -25.67 -8.04 10.32
N LEU A 225 -25.13 -9.26 10.22
CA LEU A 225 -25.36 -10.34 11.19
C LEU A 225 -24.14 -10.62 12.07
N ARG A 226 -22.98 -9.98 11.79
CA ARG A 226 -21.69 -10.30 12.38
C ARG A 226 -20.98 -9.03 12.83
N ASN A 227 -20.41 -9.03 14.04
CA ASN A 227 -19.55 -7.95 14.51
C ASN A 227 -18.20 -7.96 13.74
N PRO A 228 -17.41 -6.86 13.79
CA PRO A 228 -16.08 -6.85 13.21
C PRO A 228 -15.19 -7.93 13.79
N GLY A 229 -14.48 -8.64 12.93
CA GLY A 229 -13.50 -9.67 13.25
C GLY A 229 -12.36 -9.64 12.25
N GLY A 230 -11.54 -10.68 12.22
CA GLY A 230 -10.39 -10.81 11.32
C GLY A 230 -10.38 -12.16 10.61
N SER A 231 -10.04 -12.15 9.34
CA SER A 231 -9.83 -13.35 8.51
C SER A 231 -8.49 -13.32 7.81
N ALA A 232 -8.02 -14.49 7.40
CA ALA A 232 -6.83 -14.66 6.57
C ALA A 232 -7.18 -15.40 5.29
N ILE A 233 -6.42 -15.12 4.24
CA ILE A 233 -6.52 -15.72 2.90
C ILE A 233 -5.11 -16.00 2.43
N TYR A 234 -4.87 -17.19 1.91
CA TYR A 234 -3.64 -17.50 1.21
C TYR A 234 -3.78 -17.15 -0.28
N SER A 235 -2.72 -16.63 -0.87
CA SER A 235 -2.58 -16.35 -2.30
C SER A 235 -1.34 -17.05 -2.83
N ASP A 236 -1.43 -17.69 -4.01
CA ASP A 236 -0.29 -18.22 -4.74
C ASP A 236 0.50 -17.15 -5.53
N GLY A 237 0.10 -15.88 -5.42
CA GLY A 237 0.68 -14.78 -6.20
C GLY A 237 0.35 -14.78 -7.69
N LEU A 238 -0.43 -15.75 -8.17
CA LEU A 238 -0.82 -15.95 -9.56
C LEU A 238 -2.33 -15.78 -9.77
N GLY A 239 -3.04 -15.27 -8.76
CA GLY A 239 -4.48 -15.01 -8.81
C GLY A 239 -5.35 -16.14 -8.28
N GLN A 240 -4.77 -17.18 -7.66
CA GLN A 240 -5.53 -18.20 -6.94
C GLN A 240 -5.53 -17.89 -5.45
N TYR A 241 -6.66 -18.06 -4.81
CA TYR A 241 -6.87 -17.75 -3.41
C TYR A 241 -7.53 -18.94 -2.70
N SER A 242 -7.12 -19.15 -1.44
CA SER A 242 -7.83 -20.08 -0.55
C SER A 242 -9.21 -19.51 -0.15
N ASP A 243 -10.01 -20.35 0.48
CA ASP A 243 -11.15 -19.87 1.25
C ASP A 243 -10.71 -18.94 2.41
N PHE A 244 -11.63 -18.09 2.86
CA PHE A 244 -11.42 -17.25 4.03
C PHE A 244 -11.37 -18.10 5.31
N VAL A 245 -10.30 -17.97 6.07
CA VAL A 245 -10.16 -18.58 7.39
C VAL A 245 -10.37 -17.51 8.45
N THR A 246 -11.44 -17.63 9.22
CA THR A 246 -11.66 -16.73 10.35
C THR A 246 -10.60 -16.95 11.42
N VAL A 247 -9.88 -15.87 11.76
CA VAL A 247 -8.83 -15.87 12.79
C VAL A 247 -9.40 -15.44 14.14
N ILE A 248 -10.28 -14.43 14.11
CA ILE A 248 -10.91 -13.90 15.30
C ILE A 248 -12.34 -13.43 14.98
N GLU A 249 -13.25 -13.74 15.90
CA GLU A 249 -14.62 -13.21 15.92
C GLU A 249 -14.70 -11.99 16.84
N GLY A 250 -15.52 -10.99 16.45
CA GLY A 250 -15.77 -9.78 17.24
C GLY A 250 -17.06 -9.83 18.08
#